data_3370f66abb55844e914fbaaaadbe64bc
#
_entry.id   3370f66abb55844e914fbaaaadbe64bc
#
_cell.length_a   1.000
_cell.length_b   1.000
_cell.length_c   1.000
_cell.angle_alpha   90.00
_cell.angle_beta   90.00
_cell.angle_gamma   90.00
#
_symmetry.space_group_name_H-M   'P 1'
#
loop_
_entity.id
_entity.type
_entity.pdbx_description
1 polymer ?
#
loop_
_entity_poly.entity_id
_entity_poly.type
_entity_poly.pdbx_seq_one_letter_code
_entity_poly.pdbx_strand_id
1 'polypeptide(L)'
;MKILVYGAGVLGSYLAHTLIQAGNEVFMLARGERYKQLAQDGLVIQHYFQRKKTVDKINVVRSLEVSDYYDIIFVVMQYHQFQSVLPVLAANVSENIALVGNNADAESMRDFLIKNSTTKKQVAFGFQISGGMRTDTGSVISIHGGGKVLAGELGDTMDTFPIIKKAFGEKYKVTYQKDIDAWLKSHYIMILPMNSIYYLFNNDFKKVSKDKHALKRMIAATDEGYSVLEKLGYTITPATQAKLMRQYKGVYYLAMKIYHKLPVSRVVQGTFDEMNGLYEAFDKMKTQTNYARPVWDALQKEAMDKYHSQSQLPRDSKKSAGLL
;
A
#
# COMPACT_ATOMS: atom_id res chain seq x y z
N MET A 1 10.42 -22.44 3.24
CA MET A 1 9.32 -22.11 4.16
C MET A 1 8.01 -22.30 3.41
N LYS A 2 6.94 -22.64 4.13
CA LYS A 2 5.56 -22.68 3.60
C LYS A 2 4.89 -21.33 3.88
N ILE A 3 4.57 -20.57 2.84
CA ILE A 3 4.17 -19.17 2.95
C ILE A 3 2.82 -18.95 2.28
N LEU A 4 1.90 -18.24 2.94
CA LEU A 4 0.68 -17.74 2.31
C LEU A 4 0.83 -16.27 1.95
N VAL A 5 0.51 -15.92 0.71
CA VAL A 5 0.26 -14.54 0.28
C VAL A 5 -1.25 -14.35 0.17
N TYR A 6 -1.82 -13.67 1.16
CA TYR A 6 -3.25 -13.35 1.21
C TYR A 6 -3.48 -12.03 0.47
N GLY A 7 -3.86 -12.12 -0.78
CA GLY A 7 -4.14 -11.00 -1.68
C GLY A 7 -3.40 -11.13 -3.00
N ALA A 8 -4.13 -11.48 -4.06
CA ALA A 8 -3.61 -11.75 -5.40
C ALA A 8 -3.67 -10.50 -6.32
N GLY A 9 -3.53 -9.30 -5.72
CA GLY A 9 -3.41 -8.03 -6.42
C GLY A 9 -2.03 -7.85 -7.07
N VAL A 10 -1.74 -6.63 -7.52
CA VAL A 10 -0.46 -6.29 -8.17
C VAL A 10 0.72 -6.51 -7.22
N LEU A 11 0.66 -5.92 -6.03
CA LEU A 11 1.73 -6.00 -5.04
C LEU A 11 1.90 -7.41 -4.50
N GLY A 12 0.79 -8.09 -4.14
CA GLY A 12 0.84 -9.48 -3.66
C GLY A 12 1.37 -10.45 -4.71
N SER A 13 1.04 -10.25 -5.98
CA SER A 13 1.60 -11.05 -7.09
C SER A 13 3.11 -10.89 -7.20
N TYR A 14 3.61 -9.65 -7.14
CA TYR A 14 5.06 -9.44 -7.19
C TYR A 14 5.78 -9.93 -5.93
N LEU A 15 5.17 -9.77 -4.76
CA LEU A 15 5.70 -10.31 -3.51
C LEU A 15 5.78 -11.85 -3.56
N ALA A 16 4.74 -12.53 -4.05
CA ALA A 16 4.75 -13.98 -4.24
C ALA A 16 5.85 -14.43 -5.22
N HIS A 17 6.03 -13.72 -6.33
CA HIS A 17 7.13 -13.96 -7.26
C HIS A 17 8.49 -13.93 -6.55
N THR A 18 8.77 -12.88 -5.77
CA THR A 18 10.06 -12.75 -5.06
C THR A 18 10.26 -13.84 -4.03
N LEU A 19 9.20 -14.27 -3.32
CA LEU A 19 9.25 -15.37 -2.35
C LEU A 19 9.51 -16.73 -3.03
N ILE A 20 8.90 -16.99 -4.20
CA ILE A 20 9.18 -18.20 -5.01
C ILE A 20 10.64 -18.21 -5.48
N GLN A 21 11.14 -17.06 -5.96
CA GLN A 21 12.54 -16.94 -6.40
C GLN A 21 13.54 -17.12 -5.24
N ALA A 22 13.11 -16.91 -4.00
CA ALA A 22 13.89 -17.20 -2.79
C ALA A 22 13.82 -18.69 -2.34
N GLY A 23 13.12 -19.56 -3.09
CA GLY A 23 13.04 -20.99 -2.85
C GLY A 23 11.99 -21.43 -1.84
N ASN A 24 10.98 -20.61 -1.58
CA ASN A 24 9.87 -20.98 -0.70
C ASN A 24 8.76 -21.73 -1.43
N GLU A 25 8.00 -22.54 -0.67
CA GLU A 25 6.72 -23.07 -1.09
C GLU A 25 5.65 -21.99 -0.84
N VAL A 26 5.16 -21.38 -1.91
CA VAL A 26 4.26 -20.22 -1.84
C VAL A 26 2.85 -20.61 -2.25
N PHE A 27 1.90 -20.27 -1.40
CA PHE A 27 0.48 -20.33 -1.64
C PHE A 27 -0.05 -18.91 -1.85
N MET A 28 -0.99 -18.74 -2.78
CA MET A 28 -1.65 -17.46 -3.01
C MET A 28 -3.15 -17.61 -2.84
N LEU A 29 -3.73 -16.80 -1.95
CA LEU A 29 -5.18 -16.75 -1.79
C LEU A 29 -5.78 -15.83 -2.84
N ALA A 30 -6.59 -16.40 -3.72
CA ALA A 30 -7.28 -15.70 -4.79
C ALA A 30 -8.74 -16.18 -4.93
N ARG A 31 -9.63 -15.30 -5.40
CA ARG A 31 -11.04 -15.61 -5.60
C ARG A 31 -11.48 -15.29 -7.03
N GLY A 32 -12.65 -15.84 -7.40
CA GLY A 32 -13.29 -15.53 -8.67
C GLY A 32 -12.39 -15.77 -9.88
N GLU A 33 -12.38 -14.82 -10.80
CA GLU A 33 -11.61 -14.92 -12.05
C GLU A 33 -10.09 -14.97 -11.80
N ARG A 34 -9.61 -14.25 -10.77
CA ARG A 34 -8.18 -14.28 -10.43
C ARG A 34 -7.69 -15.67 -10.02
N TYR A 35 -8.51 -16.43 -9.31
CA TYR A 35 -8.21 -17.83 -8.99
C TYR A 35 -8.02 -18.67 -10.25
N LYS A 36 -8.95 -18.56 -11.22
CA LYS A 36 -8.88 -19.32 -12.48
C LYS A 36 -7.63 -18.97 -13.29
N GLN A 37 -7.34 -17.68 -13.44
CA GLN A 37 -6.15 -17.20 -14.14
C GLN A 37 -4.86 -17.77 -13.54
N LEU A 38 -4.72 -17.71 -12.21
CA LEU A 38 -3.53 -18.23 -11.52
C LEU A 38 -3.42 -19.76 -11.62
N ALA A 39 -4.54 -20.47 -11.53
CA ALA A 39 -4.57 -21.93 -11.62
C ALA A 39 -4.23 -22.42 -13.04
N GLN A 40 -4.65 -21.69 -14.07
CA GLN A 40 -4.45 -22.05 -15.46
C GLN A 40 -3.08 -21.60 -15.98
N ASP A 41 -2.73 -20.32 -15.76
CA ASP A 41 -1.58 -19.67 -16.43
C ASP A 41 -0.35 -19.54 -15.51
N GLY A 42 -0.53 -19.84 -14.20
CA GLY A 42 0.47 -19.53 -13.18
C GLY A 42 0.55 -18.04 -12.88
N LEU A 43 1.59 -17.64 -12.17
CA LEU A 43 1.83 -16.24 -11.79
C LEU A 43 2.67 -15.56 -12.87
N VAL A 44 2.02 -14.82 -13.75
CA VAL A 44 2.65 -14.13 -14.88
C VAL A 44 3.05 -12.72 -14.50
N ILE A 45 4.35 -12.41 -14.52
CA ILE A 45 4.91 -11.07 -14.27
C ILE A 45 5.64 -10.56 -15.52
N GLN A 46 5.26 -9.37 -15.99
CA GLN A 46 5.97 -8.61 -16.99
C GLN A 46 6.83 -7.54 -16.31
N HIS A 47 8.14 -7.69 -16.34
CA HIS A 47 9.10 -6.76 -15.76
C HIS A 47 9.38 -5.64 -16.74
N TYR A 48 8.78 -4.47 -16.52
CA TYR A 48 8.78 -3.36 -17.48
C TYR A 48 10.19 -2.87 -17.83
N PHE A 49 11.02 -2.57 -16.83
CA PHE A 49 12.37 -2.06 -17.08
C PHE A 49 13.35 -3.12 -17.59
N GLN A 50 13.18 -4.36 -17.14
CA GLN A 50 14.03 -5.48 -17.54
C GLN A 50 13.59 -6.09 -18.89
N ARG A 51 12.46 -5.66 -19.45
CA ARG A 51 11.87 -6.18 -20.70
C ARG A 51 11.76 -7.70 -20.74
N LYS A 52 11.45 -8.30 -19.59
CA LYS A 52 11.40 -9.76 -19.42
C LYS A 52 10.03 -10.15 -18.87
N LYS A 53 9.58 -11.35 -19.25
CA LYS A 53 8.40 -12.01 -18.70
C LYS A 53 8.83 -13.22 -17.88
N THR A 54 8.23 -13.41 -16.71
CA THR A 54 8.38 -14.62 -15.90
C THR A 54 7.02 -15.25 -15.67
N VAL A 55 7.01 -16.58 -15.55
CA VAL A 55 5.83 -17.37 -15.20
C VAL A 55 6.26 -18.30 -14.07
N ASP A 56 5.71 -18.09 -12.89
CA ASP A 56 5.99 -18.96 -11.76
C ASP A 56 4.83 -19.93 -11.55
N LYS A 57 5.16 -21.19 -11.25
CA LYS A 57 4.18 -22.15 -10.73
C LYS A 57 3.84 -21.74 -9.29
N ILE A 58 2.56 -21.64 -8.98
CA ILE A 58 2.08 -21.23 -7.66
C ILE A 58 0.90 -22.08 -7.22
N ASN A 59 0.87 -22.41 -5.94
CA ASN A 59 -0.29 -23.05 -5.32
C ASN A 59 -1.37 -21.98 -5.06
N VAL A 60 -2.59 -22.23 -5.50
CA VAL A 60 -3.69 -21.26 -5.34
C VAL A 60 -4.75 -21.84 -4.42
N VAL A 61 -5.13 -21.07 -3.40
CA VAL A 61 -6.19 -21.42 -2.45
C VAL A 61 -7.32 -20.39 -2.50
N ARG A 62 -8.54 -20.81 -2.16
CA ARG A 62 -9.74 -19.95 -2.22
C ARG A 62 -10.07 -19.30 -0.88
N SER A 63 -9.68 -19.95 0.20
CA SER A 63 -9.93 -19.58 1.60
C SER A 63 -8.71 -19.87 2.45
N LEU A 64 -8.69 -19.33 3.64
CA LEU A 64 -7.76 -19.68 4.71
C LEU A 64 -8.61 -20.39 5.78
N GLU A 65 -8.37 -21.70 5.94
CA GLU A 65 -9.06 -22.47 6.95
C GLU A 65 -8.36 -22.33 8.32
N VAL A 66 -9.10 -22.59 9.39
CA VAL A 66 -8.59 -22.47 10.77
C VAL A 66 -7.34 -23.31 10.98
N SER A 67 -7.33 -24.55 10.46
CA SER A 67 -6.26 -25.54 10.61
C SER A 67 -5.12 -25.41 9.60
N ASP A 68 -5.22 -24.51 8.63
CA ASP A 68 -4.15 -24.29 7.65
C ASP A 68 -2.93 -23.67 8.34
N TYR A 69 -1.79 -24.34 8.26
CA TYR A 69 -0.55 -23.84 8.85
C TYR A 69 0.40 -23.30 7.79
N TYR A 70 0.91 -22.10 8.04
CA TYR A 70 1.97 -21.45 7.29
C TYR A 70 3.04 -20.91 8.25
N ASP A 71 4.30 -20.96 7.85
CA ASP A 71 5.40 -20.37 8.63
C ASP A 71 5.23 -18.86 8.78
N ILE A 72 4.63 -18.20 7.75
CA ILE A 72 4.22 -16.80 7.78
C ILE A 72 3.10 -16.55 6.77
N ILE A 73 2.19 -15.68 7.13
CA ILE A 73 1.12 -15.16 6.26
C ILE A 73 1.41 -13.68 5.93
N PHE A 74 1.68 -13.39 4.67
CA PHE A 74 1.72 -12.01 4.16
C PHE A 74 0.34 -11.60 3.68
N VAL A 75 -0.28 -10.63 4.35
CA VAL A 75 -1.57 -10.06 3.98
C VAL A 75 -1.31 -8.80 3.16
N VAL A 76 -1.50 -8.87 1.85
CA VAL A 76 -1.15 -7.79 0.91
C VAL A 76 -2.40 -7.23 0.27
N MET A 77 -2.92 -6.14 0.83
CA MET A 77 -4.17 -5.54 0.39
C MET A 77 -4.24 -4.05 0.70
N GLN A 78 -5.29 -3.41 0.20
CA GLN A 78 -5.56 -2.01 0.47
C GLN A 78 -6.08 -1.80 1.89
N TYR A 79 -5.83 -0.64 2.47
CA TYR A 79 -6.14 -0.32 3.87
C TYR A 79 -7.57 -0.69 4.29
N HIS A 80 -8.57 -0.28 3.50
CA HIS A 80 -9.98 -0.52 3.82
C HIS A 80 -10.37 -2.01 3.84
N GLN A 81 -9.54 -2.90 3.29
CA GLN A 81 -9.81 -4.34 3.22
C GLN A 81 -9.31 -5.11 4.44
N PHE A 82 -8.32 -4.57 5.19
CA PHE A 82 -7.72 -5.29 6.31
C PHE A 82 -8.74 -5.72 7.37
N GLN A 83 -9.66 -4.84 7.75
CA GLN A 83 -10.64 -5.13 8.80
C GLN A 83 -11.47 -6.38 8.51
N SER A 84 -11.81 -6.63 7.25
CA SER A 84 -12.63 -7.76 6.83
C SER A 84 -11.94 -9.12 6.98
N VAL A 85 -10.62 -9.15 7.06
CA VAL A 85 -9.82 -10.39 7.13
C VAL A 85 -9.22 -10.66 8.50
N LEU A 86 -9.23 -9.68 9.43
CA LEU A 86 -8.72 -9.86 10.78
C LEU A 86 -9.36 -11.05 11.53
N PRO A 87 -10.70 -11.28 11.48
CA PRO A 87 -11.30 -12.43 12.17
C PRO A 87 -10.78 -13.78 11.66
N VAL A 88 -10.61 -13.95 10.35
CA VAL A 88 -10.08 -15.18 9.75
C VAL A 88 -8.62 -15.39 10.15
N LEU A 89 -7.81 -14.34 10.17
CA LEU A 89 -6.41 -14.39 10.59
C LEU A 89 -6.27 -14.71 12.08
N ALA A 90 -7.14 -14.16 12.91
CA ALA A 90 -7.16 -14.45 14.35
C ALA A 90 -7.51 -15.91 14.62
N ALA A 91 -8.49 -16.48 13.92
CA ALA A 91 -8.90 -17.86 14.10
C ALA A 91 -7.91 -18.89 13.54
N ASN A 92 -7.09 -18.53 12.55
CA ASN A 92 -6.13 -19.45 11.93
C ASN A 92 -4.97 -19.81 12.88
N VAL A 93 -4.42 -21.02 12.79
CA VAL A 93 -3.36 -21.53 13.68
C VAL A 93 -1.97 -20.95 13.43
N SER A 94 -1.71 -20.33 12.27
CA SER A 94 -0.40 -19.75 11.95
C SER A 94 -0.08 -18.58 12.89
N GLU A 95 1.13 -18.53 13.41
CA GLU A 95 1.53 -17.54 14.41
C GLU A 95 2.00 -16.22 13.78
N ASN A 96 2.76 -16.28 12.70
CA ASN A 96 3.42 -15.10 12.11
C ASN A 96 2.56 -14.47 11.03
N ILE A 97 2.21 -13.21 11.21
CA ILE A 97 1.39 -12.43 10.28
C ILE A 97 2.10 -11.12 9.95
N ALA A 98 2.24 -10.82 8.66
CA ALA A 98 2.74 -9.54 8.18
C ALA A 98 1.65 -8.82 7.37
N LEU A 99 1.12 -7.70 7.88
CA LEU A 99 0.16 -6.84 7.20
C LEU A 99 0.92 -5.84 6.31
N VAL A 100 0.82 -5.98 4.99
CA VAL A 100 1.62 -5.24 4.01
C VAL A 100 0.72 -4.34 3.16
N GLY A 101 0.81 -3.05 3.38
CA GLY A 101 0.02 -2.02 2.70
C GLY A 101 0.00 -0.71 3.47
N ASN A 102 -0.73 0.27 2.96
CA ASN A 102 -1.03 1.47 3.74
C ASN A 102 -1.80 1.09 5.01
N ASN A 103 -1.45 1.67 6.13
CA ASN A 103 -2.10 1.39 7.40
C ASN A 103 -2.12 2.63 8.29
N ALA A 104 -3.29 2.95 8.83
CA ALA A 104 -3.47 4.04 9.79
C ALA A 104 -3.72 3.51 11.21
N ASP A 105 -4.14 2.24 11.35
CA ASP A 105 -4.64 1.63 12.59
C ASP A 105 -3.82 0.39 13.00
N ALA A 106 -2.51 0.42 12.78
CA ALA A 106 -1.64 -0.73 13.02
C ALA A 106 -1.78 -1.30 14.44
N GLU A 107 -1.85 -0.43 15.44
CA GLU A 107 -2.00 -0.83 16.84
C GLU A 107 -3.31 -1.57 17.11
N SER A 108 -4.44 -1.02 16.67
CA SER A 108 -5.75 -1.66 16.87
C SER A 108 -5.87 -2.99 16.11
N MET A 109 -5.26 -3.11 14.93
CA MET A 109 -5.22 -4.38 14.19
C MET A 109 -4.37 -5.44 14.88
N ARG A 110 -3.19 -5.07 15.41
CA ARG A 110 -2.36 -5.97 16.24
C ARG A 110 -3.14 -6.45 17.45
N ASP A 111 -3.72 -5.53 18.20
CA ASP A 111 -4.44 -5.82 19.43
C ASP A 111 -5.66 -6.72 19.17
N PHE A 112 -6.37 -6.48 18.07
CA PHE A 112 -7.47 -7.36 17.64
C PHE A 112 -6.96 -8.80 17.39
N LEU A 113 -5.87 -8.95 16.63
CA LEU A 113 -5.30 -10.26 16.32
C LEU A 113 -4.84 -11.00 17.59
N ILE A 114 -4.15 -10.32 18.50
CA ILE A 114 -3.68 -10.92 19.76
C ILE A 114 -4.85 -11.31 20.66
N LYS A 115 -5.83 -10.41 20.84
CA LYS A 115 -6.95 -10.62 21.76
C LYS A 115 -7.92 -11.72 21.32
N ASN A 116 -8.11 -11.86 20.01
CA ASN A 116 -9.15 -12.77 19.46
C ASN A 116 -8.56 -14.10 18.93
N SER A 117 -7.29 -14.38 19.19
CA SER A 117 -6.66 -15.63 18.80
C SER A 117 -6.57 -16.63 19.93
N THR A 118 -6.67 -17.91 19.59
CA THR A 118 -6.37 -19.04 20.50
C THR A 118 -4.91 -19.44 20.49
N THR A 119 -4.14 -18.99 19.50
CA THR A 119 -2.70 -19.20 19.37
C THR A 119 -1.94 -17.88 19.59
N LYS A 120 -0.69 -17.95 20.00
CA LYS A 120 0.17 -16.75 20.09
C LYS A 120 0.33 -16.15 18.71
N LYS A 121 -0.02 -14.85 18.53
CA LYS A 121 0.21 -14.11 17.29
C LYS A 121 1.42 -13.21 17.42
N GLN A 122 2.26 -13.23 16.40
CA GLN A 122 3.36 -12.30 16.16
C GLN A 122 3.03 -11.49 14.91
N VAL A 123 2.87 -10.18 15.08
CA VAL A 123 2.31 -9.29 14.04
C VAL A 123 3.32 -8.25 13.64
N ALA A 124 3.76 -8.31 12.38
CA ALA A 124 4.54 -7.26 11.75
C ALA A 124 3.67 -6.44 10.79
N PHE A 125 4.09 -5.21 10.57
CA PHE A 125 3.55 -4.32 9.57
C PHE A 125 4.61 -4.02 8.53
N GLY A 126 4.19 -3.78 7.29
CA GLY A 126 5.15 -3.49 6.25
C GLY A 126 4.55 -2.75 5.07
N PHE A 127 5.45 -2.28 4.23
CA PHE A 127 5.10 -1.64 2.97
C PHE A 127 6.04 -2.12 1.86
N GLN A 128 5.45 -2.54 0.76
CA GLN A 128 6.22 -2.94 -0.42
C GLN A 128 6.41 -1.73 -1.35
N ILE A 129 7.64 -1.24 -1.46
CA ILE A 129 7.99 -0.17 -2.38
C ILE A 129 8.14 -0.75 -3.78
N SER A 130 7.00 -0.90 -4.42
CA SER A 130 6.87 -1.35 -5.79
C SER A 130 5.56 -0.84 -6.36
N GLY A 131 5.40 -0.91 -7.67
CA GLY A 131 4.18 -0.51 -8.35
C GLY A 131 3.95 -1.32 -9.61
N GLY A 132 2.76 -1.20 -10.16
CA GLY A 132 2.41 -1.90 -11.37
C GLY A 132 0.92 -1.83 -11.66
N MET A 133 0.53 -2.54 -12.69
CA MET A 133 -0.87 -2.72 -13.06
C MET A 133 -1.13 -4.19 -13.40
N ARG A 134 -2.36 -4.60 -13.32
CA ARG A 134 -2.80 -5.92 -13.77
C ARG A 134 -3.60 -5.75 -15.05
N THR A 135 -3.30 -6.56 -16.07
CA THR A 135 -4.05 -6.62 -17.31
C THR A 135 -5.34 -7.43 -17.12
N ASP A 136 -6.30 -7.30 -18.03
CA ASP A 136 -7.54 -8.09 -18.02
C ASP A 136 -7.27 -9.60 -18.14
N THR A 137 -6.17 -9.99 -18.79
CA THR A 137 -5.71 -11.38 -18.88
C THR A 137 -5.03 -11.90 -17.62
N GLY A 138 -4.93 -11.08 -16.55
CA GLY A 138 -4.35 -11.49 -15.27
C GLY A 138 -2.82 -11.34 -15.17
N SER A 139 -2.11 -10.95 -16.24
CA SER A 139 -0.68 -10.65 -16.16
C SER A 139 -0.44 -9.40 -15.31
N VAL A 140 0.59 -9.41 -14.47
CA VAL A 140 1.01 -8.23 -13.71
C VAL A 140 2.18 -7.56 -14.39
N ILE A 141 2.01 -6.29 -14.77
CA ILE A 141 3.10 -5.43 -15.25
C ILE A 141 3.73 -4.78 -14.03
N SER A 142 4.96 -5.18 -13.73
CA SER A 142 5.73 -4.65 -12.59
C SER A 142 6.67 -3.55 -13.08
N ILE A 143 6.53 -2.34 -12.49
CA ILE A 143 7.26 -1.14 -12.91
C ILE A 143 8.15 -0.63 -11.77
N HIS A 144 9.14 -1.40 -11.42
CA HIS A 144 10.17 -0.98 -10.46
C HIS A 144 11.51 -1.66 -10.75
N GLY A 145 12.56 -0.97 -10.41
CA GLY A 145 13.92 -1.47 -10.57
C GLY A 145 14.40 -2.29 -9.35
N GLY A 146 13.74 -3.42 -9.08
CA GLY A 146 14.11 -4.31 -7.98
C GLY A 146 13.23 -4.22 -6.74
N GLY A 147 12.66 -3.07 -6.41
CA GLY A 147 11.78 -2.90 -5.23
C GLY A 147 12.44 -3.22 -3.88
N LYS A 148 11.67 -3.08 -2.82
CA LYS A 148 12.04 -3.52 -1.46
C LYS A 148 10.80 -3.62 -0.57
N VAL A 149 10.91 -4.38 0.51
CA VAL A 149 9.94 -4.37 1.61
C VAL A 149 10.56 -3.64 2.80
N LEU A 150 9.80 -2.71 3.37
CA LEU A 150 10.03 -2.18 4.71
C LEU A 150 9.13 -2.97 5.65
N ALA A 151 9.65 -3.42 6.78
CA ALA A 151 8.85 -4.13 7.77
C ALA A 151 9.35 -3.81 9.17
N GLY A 152 8.44 -3.89 10.14
CA GLY A 152 8.73 -3.71 11.56
C GLY A 152 7.56 -4.17 12.41
N GLU A 153 7.77 -4.27 13.70
CA GLU A 153 6.75 -4.55 14.71
C GLU A 153 6.44 -3.31 15.52
N LEU A 154 5.32 -3.33 16.23
CA LEU A 154 4.96 -2.30 17.19
C LEU A 154 5.53 -2.67 18.57
N GLY A 155 6.21 -1.73 19.21
CA GLY A 155 6.93 -1.93 20.46
C GLY A 155 8.39 -2.36 20.23
N ASP A 156 9.02 -2.90 21.28
CA ASP A 156 10.45 -3.24 21.27
C ASP A 156 10.74 -4.71 20.88
N THR A 157 9.72 -5.46 20.47
CA THR A 157 9.89 -6.85 19.99
C THR A 157 10.32 -6.86 18.52
N MET A 158 11.06 -7.90 18.14
CA MET A 158 11.53 -8.09 16.77
C MET A 158 11.43 -9.58 16.39
N ASP A 159 10.26 -10.18 16.69
CA ASP A 159 10.06 -11.62 16.57
C ASP A 159 9.75 -12.05 15.12
N THR A 160 8.99 -11.25 14.38
CA THR A 160 8.54 -11.56 13.00
C THR A 160 9.54 -11.11 11.94
N PHE A 161 10.29 -10.04 12.19
CA PHE A 161 11.21 -9.48 11.19
C PHE A 161 12.30 -10.45 10.73
N PRO A 162 12.96 -11.24 11.61
CA PRO A 162 13.91 -12.28 11.19
C PRO A 162 13.28 -13.33 10.28
N ILE A 163 12.01 -13.68 10.52
CA ILE A 163 11.23 -14.62 9.69
C ILE A 163 10.97 -14.03 8.32
N ILE A 164 10.56 -12.76 8.26
CA ILE A 164 10.40 -12.02 7.01
C ILE A 164 11.72 -11.98 6.23
N LYS A 165 12.82 -11.61 6.87
CA LYS A 165 14.14 -11.57 6.25
C LYS A 165 14.54 -12.93 5.68
N LYS A 166 14.32 -14.01 6.45
CA LYS A 166 14.57 -15.40 6.01
C LYS A 166 13.72 -15.78 4.80
N ALA A 167 12.45 -15.39 4.77
CA ALA A 167 11.53 -15.67 3.66
C ALA A 167 12.00 -15.08 2.33
N PHE A 168 12.54 -13.86 2.34
CA PHE A 168 13.06 -13.22 1.13
C PHE A 168 14.51 -13.60 0.81
N GLY A 169 15.28 -14.07 1.80
CA GLY A 169 16.70 -14.37 1.64
C GLY A 169 17.46 -13.13 1.10
N GLU A 170 18.39 -13.38 0.17
CA GLU A 170 19.16 -12.32 -0.49
C GLU A 170 18.51 -11.83 -1.81
N LYS A 171 17.44 -12.48 -2.24
CA LYS A 171 16.80 -12.20 -3.54
C LYS A 171 16.03 -10.89 -3.59
N TYR A 172 15.61 -10.40 -2.43
CA TYR A 172 14.83 -9.16 -2.34
C TYR A 172 15.22 -8.35 -1.10
N LYS A 173 15.36 -7.04 -1.27
CA LYS A 173 15.80 -6.18 -0.17
C LYS A 173 14.70 -6.03 0.87
N VAL A 174 14.98 -6.47 2.10
CA VAL A 174 14.14 -6.24 3.27
C VAL A 174 14.85 -5.25 4.19
N THR A 175 14.15 -4.22 4.62
CA THR A 175 14.68 -3.17 5.50
C THR A 175 13.85 -3.11 6.77
N TYR A 176 14.51 -3.23 7.92
CA TYR A 176 13.85 -3.02 9.22
C TYR A 176 13.52 -1.55 9.43
N GLN A 177 12.30 -1.29 9.86
CA GLN A 177 11.83 0.03 10.25
C GLN A 177 11.42 0.01 11.72
N LYS A 178 12.25 0.58 12.59
CA LYS A 178 12.03 0.56 14.03
C LYS A 178 10.68 1.16 14.42
N ASP A 179 10.36 2.32 13.87
CA ASP A 179 9.05 2.96 14.06
C ASP A 179 8.24 2.81 12.77
N ILE A 180 7.71 1.60 12.57
CA ILE A 180 6.93 1.28 11.37
C ILE A 180 5.59 2.03 11.36
N ASP A 181 5.00 2.30 12.50
CA ASP A 181 3.73 3.02 12.60
C ASP A 181 3.88 4.48 12.14
N ALA A 182 4.89 5.19 12.65
CA ALA A 182 5.18 6.55 12.20
C ALA A 182 5.55 6.59 10.70
N TRP A 183 6.25 5.55 10.20
CA TRP A 183 6.57 5.44 8.78
C TRP A 183 5.31 5.30 7.93
N LEU A 184 4.41 4.38 8.28
CA LEU A 184 3.15 4.15 7.56
C LEU A 184 2.26 5.38 7.57
N LYS A 185 2.15 6.06 8.73
CA LYS A 185 1.41 7.32 8.87
C LYS A 185 2.02 8.43 8.00
N SER A 186 3.34 8.61 8.05
CA SER A 186 4.02 9.60 7.20
C SER A 186 3.81 9.30 5.72
N HIS A 187 3.83 8.01 5.34
CA HIS A 187 3.66 7.59 3.96
C HIS A 187 2.26 7.92 3.43
N TYR A 188 1.20 7.49 4.13
CA TYR A 188 -0.14 7.76 3.61
C TYR A 188 -0.52 9.24 3.63
N ILE A 189 0.00 10.02 4.58
CA ILE A 189 -0.15 11.48 4.59
C ILE A 189 0.49 12.14 3.36
N MET A 190 1.57 11.59 2.85
CA MET A 190 2.18 12.06 1.60
C MET A 190 1.37 11.67 0.38
N ILE A 191 0.87 10.44 0.33
CA ILE A 191 0.19 9.94 -0.87
C ILE A 191 -1.24 10.45 -1.02
N LEU A 192 -1.94 10.81 0.06
CA LEU A 192 -3.31 11.29 -0.01
C LEU A 192 -3.45 12.59 -0.83
N PRO A 193 -2.71 13.69 -0.55
CA PRO A 193 -2.74 14.88 -1.39
C PRO A 193 -2.32 14.62 -2.84
N MET A 194 -1.35 13.73 -3.03
CA MET A 194 -0.85 13.36 -4.35
C MET A 194 -1.93 12.65 -5.17
N ASN A 195 -2.57 11.63 -4.62
CA ASN A 195 -3.64 10.89 -5.29
C ASN A 195 -4.89 11.76 -5.47
N SER A 196 -5.19 12.68 -4.56
CA SER A 196 -6.29 13.63 -4.72
C SER A 196 -6.08 14.56 -5.92
N ILE A 197 -4.88 15.09 -6.09
CA ILE A 197 -4.53 15.88 -7.29
C ILE A 197 -4.66 15.01 -8.55
N TYR A 198 -4.17 13.76 -8.53
CA TYR A 198 -4.31 12.86 -9.69
C TYR A 198 -5.76 12.63 -10.03
N TYR A 199 -6.58 12.35 -9.04
CA TYR A 199 -8.01 12.14 -9.24
C TYR A 199 -8.73 13.38 -9.77
N LEU A 200 -8.41 14.56 -9.25
CA LEU A 200 -8.98 15.84 -9.73
C LEU A 200 -8.60 16.11 -11.20
N PHE A 201 -7.42 15.69 -11.62
CA PHE A 201 -6.92 15.83 -12.99
C PHE A 201 -7.23 14.62 -13.90
N ASN A 202 -8.13 13.70 -13.49
CA ASN A 202 -8.47 12.48 -14.24
C ASN A 202 -7.22 11.64 -14.60
N ASN A 203 -6.26 11.58 -13.69
CA ASN A 203 -4.97 10.89 -13.87
C ASN A 203 -4.13 11.41 -15.07
N ASP A 204 -4.37 12.65 -15.51
CA ASP A 204 -3.52 13.29 -16.52
C ASP A 204 -2.25 13.87 -15.88
N PHE A 205 -1.25 13.01 -15.67
CA PHE A 205 0.04 13.39 -15.06
C PHE A 205 0.79 14.47 -15.85
N LYS A 206 0.56 14.54 -17.16
CA LYS A 206 1.17 15.57 -18.01
C LYS A 206 0.58 16.95 -17.69
N LYS A 207 -0.73 17.04 -17.46
CA LYS A 207 -1.37 18.26 -16.97
C LYS A 207 -0.90 18.59 -15.56
N VAL A 208 -0.88 17.65 -14.63
CA VAL A 208 -0.35 17.85 -13.27
C VAL A 208 1.08 18.41 -13.31
N SER A 209 1.97 17.85 -14.14
CA SER A 209 3.36 18.33 -14.26
C SER A 209 3.50 19.78 -14.72
N LYS A 210 2.49 20.32 -15.42
CA LYS A 210 2.48 21.69 -15.94
C LYS A 210 1.75 22.66 -15.02
N ASP A 211 0.89 22.16 -14.15
CA ASP A 211 0.10 22.99 -13.25
C ASP A 211 0.89 23.31 -11.97
N LYS A 212 1.39 24.55 -11.91
CA LYS A 212 2.15 25.06 -10.77
C LYS A 212 1.31 25.11 -9.48
N HIS A 213 0.02 25.41 -9.61
CA HIS A 213 -0.88 25.54 -8.46
C HIS A 213 -1.17 24.16 -7.86
N ALA A 214 -1.49 23.16 -8.68
CA ALA A 214 -1.72 21.78 -8.24
C ALA A 214 -0.50 21.22 -7.51
N LEU A 215 0.71 21.35 -8.06
CA LEU A 215 1.94 20.89 -7.40
C LEU A 215 2.21 21.59 -6.07
N LYS A 216 1.97 22.92 -5.99
CA LYS A 216 2.14 23.64 -4.72
C LYS A 216 1.08 23.26 -3.70
N ARG A 217 -0.18 23.05 -4.10
CA ARG A 217 -1.25 22.57 -3.20
C ARG A 217 -0.92 21.20 -2.61
N MET A 218 -0.48 20.27 -3.45
CA MET A 218 -0.06 18.94 -3.02
C MET A 218 1.04 19.02 -1.95
N ILE A 219 2.09 19.82 -2.19
CA ILE A 219 3.19 20.01 -1.23
C ILE A 219 2.70 20.65 0.06
N ALA A 220 1.88 21.70 -0.02
CA ALA A 220 1.36 22.41 1.14
C ALA A 220 0.42 21.52 1.98
N ALA A 221 -0.48 20.78 1.35
CA ALA A 221 -1.36 19.84 2.04
C ALA A 221 -0.56 18.74 2.75
N THR A 222 0.48 18.20 2.10
CA THR A 222 1.37 17.21 2.74
C THR A 222 2.07 17.80 3.97
N ASP A 223 2.55 19.05 3.92
CA ASP A 223 3.19 19.73 5.05
C ASP A 223 2.21 19.97 6.21
N GLU A 224 0.97 20.38 5.91
CA GLU A 224 -0.08 20.49 6.91
C GLU A 224 -0.39 19.14 7.58
N GLY A 225 -0.49 18.05 6.81
CA GLY A 225 -0.71 16.71 7.33
C GLY A 225 0.47 16.23 8.21
N TYR A 226 1.71 16.49 7.80
CA TYR A 226 2.89 16.20 8.61
C TYR A 226 2.89 16.99 9.91
N SER A 227 2.48 18.25 9.89
CA SER A 227 2.39 19.09 11.09
C SER A 227 1.35 18.57 12.08
N VAL A 228 0.24 17.98 11.58
CA VAL A 228 -0.72 17.27 12.43
C VAL A 228 -0.08 16.06 13.11
N LEU A 229 0.64 15.21 12.34
CA LEU A 229 1.32 14.04 12.92
C LEU A 229 2.33 14.45 14.00
N GLU A 230 3.14 15.49 13.76
CA GLU A 230 4.10 16.00 14.74
C GLU A 230 3.42 16.52 16.01
N LYS A 231 2.26 17.20 15.90
CA LYS A 231 1.47 17.62 17.05
C LYS A 231 0.93 16.45 17.86
N LEU A 232 0.73 15.30 17.23
CA LEU A 232 0.31 14.05 17.85
C LEU A 232 1.51 13.22 18.38
N GLY A 233 2.73 13.74 18.27
CA GLY A 233 3.94 13.09 18.78
C GLY A 233 4.62 12.12 17.80
N TYR A 234 4.15 12.01 16.58
CA TYR A 234 4.80 11.16 15.57
C TYR A 234 6.03 11.84 14.96
N THR A 235 7.09 11.06 14.77
CA THR A 235 8.27 11.50 14.00
C THR A 235 8.06 11.25 12.51
N ILE A 236 8.17 12.29 11.68
CA ILE A 236 8.01 12.13 10.23
C ILE A 236 9.16 11.32 9.65
N THR A 237 8.83 10.22 9.00
CA THR A 237 9.79 9.26 8.45
C THR A 237 9.50 8.95 6.98
N PRO A 238 10.48 9.04 6.06
CA PRO A 238 11.89 9.41 6.31
C PRO A 238 12.08 10.92 6.57
N ALA A 239 12.86 11.26 7.60
CA ALA A 239 13.13 12.66 7.98
C ALA A 239 13.77 13.48 6.85
N THR A 240 14.59 12.84 6.00
CA THR A 240 15.22 13.49 4.84
C THR A 240 14.22 14.04 3.84
N GLN A 241 13.09 13.35 3.65
CA GLN A 241 12.04 13.79 2.73
C GLN A 241 11.30 15.02 3.27
N ALA A 242 10.91 15.00 4.54
CA ALA A 242 10.29 16.13 5.20
C ALA A 242 11.21 17.36 5.21
N LYS A 243 12.50 17.15 5.50
CA LYS A 243 13.52 18.21 5.45
C LYS A 243 13.63 18.81 4.05
N LEU A 244 13.73 17.98 3.01
CA LEU A 244 13.83 18.44 1.62
C LEU A 244 12.58 19.25 1.23
N MET A 245 11.40 18.78 1.57
CA MET A 245 10.14 19.45 1.26
C MET A 245 10.02 20.82 1.95
N ARG A 246 10.45 20.92 3.23
CA ARG A 246 10.30 22.15 4.04
C ARG A 246 11.41 23.16 3.83
N GLN A 247 12.68 22.71 3.82
CA GLN A 247 13.84 23.60 3.76
C GLN A 247 14.25 23.92 2.32
N TYR A 248 14.02 23.01 1.37
CA TYR A 248 14.42 23.16 -0.03
C TYR A 248 13.21 23.11 -0.97
N LYS A 249 12.18 23.93 -0.66
CA LYS A 249 10.87 23.93 -1.36
C LYS A 249 11.00 24.02 -2.88
N GLY A 250 11.92 24.84 -3.40
CA GLY A 250 12.16 24.98 -4.84
C GLY A 250 12.71 23.71 -5.49
N VAL A 251 13.66 23.04 -4.81
CA VAL A 251 14.25 21.77 -5.26
C VAL A 251 13.20 20.67 -5.23
N TYR A 252 12.44 20.57 -4.14
CA TYR A 252 11.37 19.57 -4.02
C TYR A 252 10.27 19.77 -5.07
N TYR A 253 9.84 21.02 -5.30
CA TYR A 253 8.91 21.35 -6.37
C TYR A 253 9.43 20.92 -7.75
N LEU A 254 10.69 21.21 -8.06
CA LEU A 254 11.30 20.80 -9.33
C LEU A 254 11.37 19.27 -9.46
N ALA A 255 11.76 18.58 -8.40
CA ALA A 255 11.79 17.12 -8.35
C ALA A 255 10.39 16.53 -8.61
N MET A 256 9.35 17.07 -7.98
CA MET A 256 7.97 16.64 -8.21
C MET A 256 7.50 16.91 -9.64
N LYS A 257 7.84 18.06 -10.20
CA LYS A 257 7.56 18.38 -11.60
C LYS A 257 8.22 17.40 -12.59
N ILE A 258 9.45 16.98 -12.32
CA ILE A 258 10.18 15.99 -13.11
C ILE A 258 9.54 14.60 -12.91
N TYR A 259 9.27 14.19 -11.67
CA TYR A 259 8.64 12.91 -11.35
C TYR A 259 7.36 12.69 -12.15
N HIS A 260 6.47 13.69 -12.24
CA HIS A 260 5.21 13.57 -12.98
C HIS A 260 5.36 13.50 -14.49
N LYS A 261 6.56 13.74 -15.03
CA LYS A 261 6.87 13.50 -16.44
C LYS A 261 7.35 12.07 -16.71
N LEU A 262 7.80 11.37 -15.68
CA LEU A 262 8.35 10.01 -15.82
C LEU A 262 7.22 8.97 -15.94
N PRO A 263 7.42 7.90 -16.72
CA PRO A 263 6.43 6.81 -16.85
C PRO A 263 6.07 6.17 -15.51
N VAL A 264 6.99 6.14 -14.54
CA VAL A 264 6.79 5.56 -13.22
C VAL A 264 5.65 6.25 -12.45
N SER A 265 5.42 7.55 -12.64
CA SER A 265 4.32 8.26 -11.97
C SER A 265 2.93 7.73 -12.34
N ARG A 266 2.79 7.15 -13.54
CA ARG A 266 1.51 6.66 -14.08
C ARG A 266 1.06 5.33 -13.48
N VAL A 267 1.91 4.68 -12.72
CA VAL A 267 1.75 3.30 -12.29
C VAL A 267 1.37 3.18 -10.81
N VAL A 268 1.62 4.23 -10.05
CA VAL A 268 1.32 4.30 -8.63
C VAL A 268 0.01 5.07 -8.45
N GLN A 269 -1.10 4.39 -8.63
CA GLN A 269 -2.43 4.97 -8.39
C GLN A 269 -3.08 4.21 -7.25
N GLY A 270 -3.45 4.93 -6.18
CA GLY A 270 -4.37 4.43 -5.18
C GLY A 270 -5.79 4.39 -5.73
N THR A 271 -6.60 3.44 -5.29
CA THR A 271 -8.05 3.49 -5.55
C THR A 271 -8.68 4.56 -4.66
N PHE A 272 -9.81 5.11 -5.10
CA PHE A 272 -10.49 6.10 -4.28
C PHE A 272 -11.04 5.50 -2.98
N ASP A 273 -11.45 4.22 -2.98
CA ASP A 273 -11.93 3.50 -1.78
C ASP A 273 -10.82 3.43 -0.70
N GLU A 274 -9.56 3.18 -1.10
CA GLU A 274 -8.43 3.23 -0.17
C GLU A 274 -8.20 4.64 0.35
N MET A 275 -8.25 5.64 -0.53
CA MET A 275 -8.11 7.05 -0.14
C MET A 275 -9.19 7.47 0.86
N ASN A 276 -10.46 7.10 0.61
CA ASN A 276 -11.57 7.40 1.50
C ASN A 276 -11.32 6.83 2.90
N GLY A 277 -10.98 5.55 3.00
CA GLY A 277 -10.69 4.93 4.29
C GLY A 277 -9.52 5.58 5.03
N LEU A 278 -8.45 5.96 4.32
CA LEU A 278 -7.32 6.66 4.93
C LEU A 278 -7.67 8.10 5.33
N TYR A 279 -8.51 8.81 4.57
CA TYR A 279 -9.03 10.12 4.97
C TYR A 279 -9.89 10.02 6.23
N GLU A 280 -10.81 9.05 6.32
CA GLU A 280 -11.63 8.81 7.50
C GLU A 280 -10.77 8.53 8.75
N ALA A 281 -9.71 7.72 8.60
CA ALA A 281 -8.77 7.46 9.69
C ALA A 281 -8.01 8.73 10.11
N PHE A 282 -7.54 9.52 9.15
CA PHE A 282 -6.85 10.77 9.46
C PHE A 282 -7.78 11.83 10.03
N ASP A 283 -9.04 11.88 9.60
CA ASP A 283 -10.05 12.80 10.18
C ASP A 283 -10.23 12.57 11.67
N LYS A 284 -10.26 11.31 12.13
CA LYS A 284 -10.27 10.97 13.55
C LYS A 284 -9.02 11.46 14.29
N MET A 285 -7.85 11.37 13.66
CA MET A 285 -6.60 11.89 14.23
C MET A 285 -6.58 13.43 14.29
N LYS A 286 -7.06 14.10 13.22
CA LYS A 286 -7.11 15.57 13.15
C LYS A 286 -7.93 16.19 14.30
N THR A 287 -8.98 15.53 14.76
CA THR A 287 -9.82 16.04 15.86
C THR A 287 -9.08 16.13 17.20
N GLN A 288 -7.96 15.43 17.35
CA GLN A 288 -7.14 15.44 18.56
C GLN A 288 -6.19 16.65 18.62
N THR A 289 -6.18 17.51 17.60
CA THR A 289 -5.32 18.69 17.50
C THR A 289 -6.08 19.89 16.95
N ASN A 290 -5.75 21.08 17.44
CA ASN A 290 -6.29 22.35 16.95
C ASN A 290 -5.46 22.97 15.81
N TYR A 291 -4.60 22.18 15.14
CA TYR A 291 -3.77 22.68 14.06
C TYR A 291 -4.60 23.04 12.82
N ALA A 292 -4.45 24.26 12.33
CA ALA A 292 -5.11 24.73 11.11
C ALA A 292 -4.50 24.09 9.87
N ARG A 293 -5.33 23.57 8.96
CA ARG A 293 -4.93 22.85 7.74
C ARG A 293 -5.80 23.20 6.53
N PRO A 294 -5.91 24.47 6.18
CA PRO A 294 -6.88 24.92 5.19
C PRO A 294 -6.63 24.32 3.79
N VAL A 295 -5.38 24.06 3.42
CA VAL A 295 -5.05 23.49 2.10
C VAL A 295 -5.39 22.01 2.04
N TRP A 296 -5.12 21.27 3.14
CA TRP A 296 -5.50 19.86 3.25
C TRP A 296 -7.01 19.71 3.18
N ASP A 297 -7.76 20.42 4.05
CA ASP A 297 -9.20 20.28 4.15
C ASP A 297 -9.91 20.69 2.84
N ALA A 298 -9.44 21.74 2.17
CA ALA A 298 -9.97 22.13 0.86
C ALA A 298 -9.70 21.07 -0.23
N LEU A 299 -8.49 20.49 -0.25
CA LEU A 299 -8.12 19.46 -1.22
C LEU A 299 -8.90 18.16 -1.01
N GLN A 300 -9.03 17.72 0.25
CA GLN A 300 -9.83 16.56 0.63
C GLN A 300 -11.28 16.77 0.19
N LYS A 301 -11.88 17.92 0.53
CA LYS A 301 -13.28 18.23 0.17
C LYS A 301 -13.50 18.16 -1.34
N GLU A 302 -12.65 18.82 -2.14
CA GLU A 302 -12.79 18.80 -3.61
C GLU A 302 -12.72 17.40 -4.20
N ALA A 303 -11.77 16.56 -3.69
CA ALA A 303 -11.62 15.20 -4.15
C ALA A 303 -12.85 14.34 -3.80
N MET A 304 -13.38 14.50 -2.57
CA MET A 304 -14.57 13.80 -2.09
C MET A 304 -15.83 14.23 -2.85
N ASP A 305 -16.04 15.54 -3.06
CA ASP A 305 -17.18 16.06 -3.82
C ASP A 305 -17.20 15.49 -5.24
N LYS A 306 -16.02 15.43 -5.91
CA LYS A 306 -15.90 14.82 -7.23
C LYS A 306 -16.23 13.32 -7.20
N TYR A 307 -15.76 12.58 -6.20
CA TYR A 307 -16.05 11.15 -6.07
C TYR A 307 -17.54 10.90 -5.89
N HIS A 308 -18.20 11.63 -5.00
CA HIS A 308 -19.63 11.48 -4.77
C HIS A 308 -20.46 11.83 -6.01
N SER A 309 -20.11 12.88 -6.72
CA SER A 309 -20.78 13.24 -7.98
C SER A 309 -20.66 12.14 -9.04
N GLN A 310 -19.50 11.50 -9.14
CA GLN A 310 -19.26 10.42 -10.10
C GLN A 310 -19.87 9.07 -9.66
N SER A 311 -19.96 8.81 -8.34
CA SER A 311 -20.57 7.58 -7.83
C SER A 311 -22.08 7.52 -8.09
N GLN A 312 -22.74 8.65 -8.24
CA GLN A 312 -24.17 8.76 -8.56
C GLN A 312 -24.48 8.56 -10.06
N LEU A 313 -23.45 8.52 -10.92
CA LEU A 313 -23.65 8.28 -12.35
C LEU A 313 -23.99 6.80 -12.65
N PRO A 314 -24.87 6.48 -13.63
CA PRO A 314 -25.14 5.12 -14.08
C PRO A 314 -23.85 4.40 -14.53
N ARG A 315 -23.81 3.06 -14.36
CA ARG A 315 -22.60 2.25 -14.68
C ARG A 315 -22.10 2.43 -16.11
N ASP A 316 -22.97 2.63 -17.09
CA ASP A 316 -22.60 2.78 -18.49
C ASP A 316 -21.86 4.10 -18.77
N SER A 317 -22.15 5.17 -18.03
CA SER A 317 -21.42 6.43 -18.10
C SER A 317 -20.04 6.39 -17.41
N LYS A 318 -19.81 5.46 -16.49
CA LYS A 318 -18.50 5.26 -15.81
C LYS A 318 -17.45 4.65 -16.73
N LYS A 319 -17.83 3.74 -17.63
CA LYS A 319 -16.93 3.16 -18.65
C LYS A 319 -16.46 4.21 -19.67
N SER A 320 -17.34 5.09 -20.12
CA SER A 320 -16.98 6.16 -21.06
C SER A 320 -16.10 7.25 -20.45
N ALA A 321 -16.10 7.39 -19.11
CA ALA A 321 -15.27 8.34 -18.37
C ALA A 321 -13.90 7.79 -17.93
N GLY A 322 -13.56 6.53 -18.28
CA GLY A 322 -12.29 5.90 -17.86
C GLY A 322 -12.16 5.63 -16.35
N LEU A 323 -13.30 5.39 -15.68
CA LEU A 323 -13.42 5.28 -14.22
C LEU A 323 -13.57 3.81 -13.73
N LEU A 324 -13.48 2.83 -14.64
CA LEU A 324 -13.53 1.39 -14.34
C LEU A 324 -12.31 0.66 -14.90
#